data_449d624a30c4253b93a033dc58d4dd8d
#
_entry.id   449d624a30c4253b93a033dc58d4dd8d
#
_cell.length_a   1.000
_cell.length_b   1.000
_cell.length_c   1.000
_cell.angle_alpha   90.00
_cell.angle_beta   90.00
_cell.angle_gamma   90.00
#
_symmetry.space_group_name_H-M   'P 1'
#
loop_
_entity.id
_entity.type
_entity.pdbx_description
1 polymer ?
#
loop_
_entity_poly.entity_id
_entity_poly.type
_entity_poly.pdbx_seq_one_letter_code
_entity_poly.pdbx_strand_id
1 'polypeptide(L)'
;MKNINQLKDLVIQVRRDILRMVHKVNSGHPGGSLGCAEFLVLLYSDILNRKNIFDMDGVGEDIFFLSNGHISPVFYSVLARVGYFSVDELNTFRMLDSRLQGHPTTHEGLPGVRAVSYTHLRAHET
;
A
#
# COMPACT_ATOMS: atom_id res chain seq x y z
N MET A 1 6.45 -9.78 16.79
CA MET A 1 5.64 -10.56 15.81
C MET A 1 4.20 -10.59 16.26
N LYS A 2 3.26 -10.34 15.35
CA LYS A 2 1.83 -10.38 15.67
C LYS A 2 1.33 -11.84 15.75
N ASN A 3 0.44 -12.13 16.69
CA ASN A 3 -0.22 -13.42 16.72
C ASN A 3 -1.34 -13.48 15.66
N ILE A 4 -1.92 -14.67 15.46
CA ILE A 4 -2.92 -14.87 14.40
C ILE A 4 -4.16 -14.00 14.61
N ASN A 5 -4.59 -13.76 15.84
CA ASN A 5 -5.75 -12.91 16.09
C ASN A 5 -5.47 -11.44 15.75
N GLN A 6 -4.27 -10.96 16.08
CA GLN A 6 -3.85 -9.61 15.71
C GLN A 6 -3.77 -9.45 14.20
N LEU A 7 -3.28 -10.45 13.48
CA LEU A 7 -3.22 -10.43 12.02
C LEU A 7 -4.63 -10.41 11.41
N LYS A 8 -5.55 -11.22 11.94
CA LYS A 8 -6.94 -11.24 11.48
C LYS A 8 -7.62 -9.89 11.70
N ASP A 9 -7.42 -9.28 12.85
CA ASP A 9 -7.99 -7.96 13.16
C ASP A 9 -7.45 -6.91 12.21
N LEU A 10 -6.15 -6.96 11.91
CA LEU A 10 -5.53 -6.03 10.99
C LEU A 10 -6.09 -6.19 9.57
N VAL A 11 -6.29 -7.42 9.12
CA VAL A 11 -6.91 -7.68 7.81
C VAL A 11 -8.32 -7.06 7.74
N ILE A 12 -9.10 -7.20 8.81
CA ILE A 12 -10.44 -6.60 8.87
C ILE A 12 -10.35 -5.08 8.72
N GLN A 13 -9.43 -4.43 9.45
CA GLN A 13 -9.26 -2.98 9.35
C GLN A 13 -8.81 -2.56 7.95
N VAL A 14 -7.89 -3.30 7.34
CA VAL A 14 -7.43 -3.02 5.99
C VAL A 14 -8.59 -3.12 4.99
N ARG A 15 -9.42 -4.15 5.10
CA ARG A 15 -10.60 -4.28 4.23
C ARG A 15 -11.57 -3.13 4.41
N ARG A 16 -11.79 -2.68 5.64
CA ARG A 16 -12.64 -1.51 5.91
C ARG A 16 -12.05 -0.26 5.28
N ASP A 17 -10.74 -0.07 5.40
CA ASP A 17 -10.05 1.07 4.80
C ASP A 17 -10.24 1.09 3.28
N ILE A 18 -10.09 -0.07 2.64
CA ILE A 18 -10.27 -0.19 1.18
C ILE A 18 -11.66 0.28 0.76
N LEU A 19 -12.69 -0.20 1.45
CA LEU A 19 -14.07 0.17 1.14
C LEU A 19 -14.32 1.65 1.36
N ARG A 20 -13.81 2.21 2.46
CA ARG A 20 -13.95 3.65 2.75
C ARG A 20 -13.26 4.51 1.71
N MET A 21 -12.04 4.15 1.31
CA MET A 21 -11.27 4.90 0.32
C MET A 21 -11.96 4.92 -1.03
N VAL A 22 -12.37 3.77 -1.50
CA VAL A 22 -13.02 3.63 -2.80
C VAL A 22 -14.39 4.32 -2.81
N HIS A 23 -15.16 4.14 -1.74
CA HIS A 23 -16.49 4.74 -1.63
C HIS A 23 -16.43 6.28 -1.60
N LYS A 24 -15.50 6.83 -0.83
CA LYS A 24 -15.39 8.28 -0.65
C LYS A 24 -15.16 9.02 -1.96
N VAL A 25 -14.34 8.47 -2.85
CA VAL A 25 -14.04 9.09 -4.15
C VAL A 25 -14.86 8.48 -5.28
N ASN A 26 -15.67 7.48 -4.97
CA ASN A 26 -16.50 6.76 -5.94
C ASN A 26 -15.66 6.30 -7.14
N SER A 27 -14.48 5.78 -6.86
CA SER A 27 -13.49 5.40 -7.87
C SER A 27 -12.55 4.35 -7.33
N GLY A 28 -12.09 3.47 -8.20
CA GLY A 28 -11.11 2.45 -7.88
C GLY A 28 -11.65 1.03 -8.09
N HIS A 29 -10.80 0.06 -7.79
CA HIS A 29 -11.10 -1.36 -8.00
C HIS A 29 -11.02 -2.10 -6.67
N PRO A 30 -12.14 -2.22 -5.92
CA PRO A 30 -12.08 -2.83 -4.59
C PRO A 30 -11.78 -4.33 -4.61
N GLY A 31 -12.20 -5.04 -5.67
CA GLY A 31 -12.07 -6.50 -5.71
C GLY A 31 -10.64 -7.00 -5.60
N GLY A 32 -9.73 -6.46 -6.39
CA GLY A 32 -8.32 -6.82 -6.35
C GLY A 32 -7.67 -6.49 -5.03
N SER A 33 -7.98 -5.31 -4.50
CA SER A 33 -7.46 -4.89 -3.19
C SER A 33 -7.97 -5.79 -2.07
N LEU A 34 -9.26 -6.09 -2.04
CA LEU A 34 -9.82 -6.98 -1.02
C LEU A 34 -9.20 -8.38 -1.09
N GLY A 35 -8.94 -8.88 -2.30
CA GLY A 35 -8.34 -10.18 -2.50
C GLY A 35 -6.89 -10.27 -2.06
N CYS A 36 -6.17 -9.16 -1.99
CA CYS A 36 -4.76 -9.12 -1.61
C CYS A 36 -4.54 -8.72 -0.14
N ALA A 37 -5.59 -8.48 0.63
CA ALA A 37 -5.46 -7.96 1.99
C ALA A 37 -4.66 -8.90 2.90
N GLU A 38 -4.97 -10.19 2.92
CA GLU A 38 -4.26 -11.16 3.76
C GLU A 38 -2.77 -11.23 3.38
N PHE A 39 -2.50 -11.31 2.08
CA PHE A 39 -1.14 -11.43 1.58
C PHE A 39 -0.29 -10.23 2.01
N LEU A 40 -0.76 -9.02 1.77
CA LEU A 40 0.03 -7.83 2.07
C LEU A 40 0.14 -7.56 3.56
N VAL A 41 -0.91 -7.84 4.33
CA VAL A 41 -0.84 -7.73 5.81
C VAL A 41 0.24 -8.66 6.35
N LEU A 42 0.24 -9.92 5.94
CA LEU A 42 1.22 -10.89 6.40
C LEU A 42 2.63 -10.50 5.95
N LEU A 43 2.77 -10.07 4.70
CA LEU A 43 4.06 -9.68 4.13
C LEU A 43 4.72 -8.56 4.96
N TYR A 44 3.98 -7.48 5.22
CA TYR A 44 4.51 -6.31 5.92
C TYR A 44 4.57 -6.47 7.43
N SER A 45 3.72 -7.31 8.02
CA SER A 45 3.69 -7.50 9.47
C SER A 45 4.73 -8.50 9.95
N ASP A 46 5.08 -9.51 9.13
CA ASP A 46 5.81 -10.66 9.63
C ASP A 46 6.94 -11.14 8.72
N ILE A 47 6.79 -11.08 7.41
CA ILE A 47 7.71 -11.72 6.48
C ILE A 47 8.86 -10.80 6.06
N LEU A 48 8.56 -9.56 5.69
CA LEU A 48 9.58 -8.63 5.23
C LEU A 48 10.52 -8.22 6.35
N ASN A 49 11.80 -8.35 6.11
CA ASN A 49 12.82 -7.72 6.96
C ASN A 49 12.89 -6.25 6.56
N ARG A 50 12.26 -5.39 7.34
CA ARG A 50 12.15 -3.96 7.06
C ARG A 50 12.33 -3.13 8.31
N LYS A 51 12.77 -1.89 8.12
CA LYS A 51 12.85 -0.92 9.21
C LYS A 51 11.50 -0.21 9.37
N ASN A 52 11.22 0.26 10.58
CA ASN A 52 9.99 1.01 10.85
C ASN A 52 10.02 2.40 10.23
N ILE A 53 11.21 2.98 10.06
CA ILE A 53 11.38 4.26 9.40
C ILE A 53 11.79 3.99 7.96
N PHE A 54 11.04 4.56 7.01
CA PHE A 54 11.27 4.30 5.60
C PHE A 54 12.58 4.90 5.12
N ASP A 55 13.36 4.08 4.42
CA ASP A 55 14.58 4.48 3.72
C ASP A 55 14.47 3.99 2.28
N MET A 56 14.49 4.92 1.33
CA MET A 56 14.33 4.57 -0.08
C MET A 56 15.42 3.62 -0.57
N ASP A 57 16.65 3.76 -0.06
CA ASP A 57 17.75 2.89 -0.46
C ASP A 57 17.60 1.47 0.06
N GLY A 58 16.92 1.30 1.20
CA GLY A 58 16.61 -0.01 1.74
C GLY A 58 17.80 -0.87 2.10
N VAL A 59 18.90 -0.26 2.54
CA VAL A 59 20.11 -0.99 2.87
C VAL A 59 19.85 -1.95 4.04
N GLY A 60 20.09 -3.24 3.81
CA GLY A 60 19.85 -4.27 4.83
C GLY A 60 18.39 -4.69 4.96
N GLU A 61 17.51 -4.24 4.09
CA GLU A 61 16.09 -4.57 4.13
C GLU A 61 15.68 -5.42 2.94
N ASP A 62 14.58 -6.15 3.10
CA ASP A 62 13.88 -6.75 1.97
C ASP A 62 13.07 -5.65 1.28
N ILE A 63 13.07 -5.65 -0.04
CA ILE A 63 12.41 -4.61 -0.83
C ILE A 63 11.22 -5.21 -1.57
N PHE A 64 10.08 -4.55 -1.46
CA PHE A 64 8.88 -4.92 -2.20
C PHE A 64 8.56 -3.83 -3.21
N PHE A 65 8.40 -4.23 -4.46
CA PHE A 65 7.95 -3.34 -5.54
C PHE A 65 6.55 -3.73 -5.96
N LEU A 66 5.65 -2.75 -5.97
CA LEU A 66 4.29 -2.96 -6.47
C LEU A 66 4.25 -2.62 -7.95
N SER A 67 4.02 -3.62 -8.81
CA SER A 67 3.83 -3.39 -10.24
C SER A 67 2.36 -3.31 -10.63
N ASN A 68 1.46 -3.90 -9.85
CA ASN A 68 0.03 -3.83 -10.09
C ASN A 68 -0.55 -2.58 -9.42
N GLY A 69 -0.54 -1.47 -10.14
CA GLY A 69 -1.04 -0.20 -9.61
C GLY A 69 -2.54 -0.19 -9.30
N HIS A 70 -3.30 -1.13 -9.83
CA HIS A 70 -4.75 -1.21 -9.60
C HIS A 70 -5.11 -1.56 -8.16
N ILE A 71 -4.18 -2.15 -7.40
CA ILE A 71 -4.41 -2.50 -6.00
C ILE A 71 -3.86 -1.44 -5.04
N SER A 72 -3.79 -0.18 -5.47
CA SER A 72 -3.30 0.90 -4.62
C SER A 72 -4.04 1.03 -3.28
N PRO A 73 -5.38 0.86 -3.19
CA PRO A 73 -6.06 0.98 -1.91
C PRO A 73 -5.51 0.04 -0.84
N VAL A 74 -5.33 -1.25 -1.14
CA VAL A 74 -4.79 -2.19 -0.15
C VAL A 74 -3.36 -1.85 0.20
N PHE A 75 -2.56 -1.45 -0.77
CA PHE A 75 -1.17 -1.09 -0.53
C PHE A 75 -1.06 0.10 0.41
N TYR A 76 -1.80 1.18 0.16
CA TYR A 76 -1.80 2.35 1.03
C TYR A 76 -2.30 2.03 2.43
N SER A 77 -3.37 1.26 2.55
CA SER A 77 -3.91 0.87 3.84
C SER A 77 -2.89 0.11 4.67
N VAL A 78 -2.24 -0.89 4.07
CA VAL A 78 -1.22 -1.68 4.78
C VAL A 78 -0.05 -0.81 5.20
N LEU A 79 0.47 0.05 4.32
CA LEU A 79 1.59 0.94 4.65
C LEU A 79 1.23 1.84 5.83
N ALA A 80 0.04 2.43 5.84
CA ALA A 80 -0.40 3.28 6.95
C ALA A 80 -0.52 2.48 8.24
N ARG A 81 -1.14 1.31 8.17
CA ARG A 81 -1.38 0.48 9.36
C ARG A 81 -0.10 -0.09 9.97
N VAL A 82 0.96 -0.26 9.19
CA VAL A 82 2.26 -0.68 9.74
C VAL A 82 3.16 0.50 10.12
N GLY A 83 2.67 1.73 10.00
CA GLY A 83 3.30 2.89 10.60
C GLY A 83 4.13 3.77 9.68
N TYR A 84 4.12 3.57 8.36
CA TYR A 84 4.90 4.42 7.47
C TYR A 84 4.34 5.84 7.37
N PHE A 85 3.03 6.00 7.49
CA PHE A 85 2.38 7.32 7.54
C PHE A 85 1.05 7.20 8.30
N SER A 86 0.41 8.34 8.56
CA SER A 86 -0.82 8.36 9.35
C SER A 86 -1.99 7.69 8.63
N VAL A 87 -2.77 6.89 9.36
CA VAL A 87 -4.01 6.31 8.83
C VAL A 87 -4.98 7.40 8.34
N ASP A 88 -4.96 8.58 8.98
CA ASP A 88 -5.82 9.69 8.57
C ASP A 88 -5.54 10.14 7.14
N GLU A 89 -4.32 9.97 6.65
CA GLU A 89 -3.98 10.34 5.28
C GLU A 89 -4.75 9.51 4.24
N LEU A 90 -5.23 8.32 4.60
CA LEU A 90 -6.05 7.50 3.72
C LEU A 90 -7.31 8.22 3.24
N ASN A 91 -7.79 9.21 4.01
CA ASN A 91 -8.94 10.02 3.63
C ASN A 91 -8.70 10.88 2.39
N THR A 92 -7.45 11.04 1.99
CA THR A 92 -7.07 11.86 0.82
C THR A 92 -6.87 11.05 -0.45
N PHE A 93 -7.18 9.76 -0.42
CA PHE A 93 -6.96 8.87 -1.57
C PHE A 93 -7.57 9.46 -2.85
N ARG A 94 -6.75 9.56 -3.89
CA ARG A 94 -7.09 10.09 -5.22
C ARG A 94 -7.56 11.55 -5.23
N MET A 95 -7.37 12.25 -4.13
CA MET A 95 -7.68 13.69 -4.10
C MET A 95 -6.55 14.50 -4.74
N LEU A 96 -6.88 15.69 -5.23
CA LEU A 96 -5.89 16.61 -5.77
C LEU A 96 -4.86 16.93 -4.67
N ASP A 97 -3.60 16.98 -5.04
CA ASP A 97 -2.47 17.25 -4.14
C ASP A 97 -2.21 16.17 -3.07
N SER A 98 -2.91 15.07 -3.10
CA SER A 98 -2.62 13.95 -2.20
C SER A 98 -1.42 13.15 -2.69
N ARG A 99 -0.64 12.60 -1.75
CA ARG A 99 0.42 11.64 -2.04
C ARG A 99 -0.15 10.25 -2.40
N LEU A 100 -1.43 10.01 -2.09
CA LEU A 100 -2.12 8.74 -2.31
C LEU A 100 -2.87 8.77 -3.65
N GLN A 101 -2.12 8.69 -4.73
CA GLN A 101 -2.70 8.70 -6.07
C GLN A 101 -3.25 7.31 -6.44
N GLY A 102 -4.08 7.26 -7.49
CA GLY A 102 -4.71 6.02 -7.93
C GLY A 102 -3.71 4.92 -8.28
N HIS A 103 -2.53 5.30 -8.77
CA HIS A 103 -1.40 4.40 -9.01
C HIS A 103 -0.23 4.88 -8.18
N PRO A 104 0.31 4.04 -7.26
CA PRO A 104 1.46 4.45 -6.45
C PRO A 104 2.67 4.74 -7.33
N THR A 105 3.35 5.84 -7.03
CA THR A 105 4.59 6.19 -7.71
C THR A 105 5.63 6.61 -6.70
N THR A 106 6.88 6.27 -6.96
CA THR A 106 8.01 6.71 -6.16
C THR A 106 8.12 8.23 -6.14
N HIS A 107 7.71 8.87 -7.23
CA HIS A 107 7.77 10.32 -7.40
C HIS A 107 6.98 11.09 -6.34
N GLU A 108 5.90 10.54 -5.82
CA GLU A 108 5.08 11.22 -4.81
C GLU A 108 5.77 11.33 -3.45
N GLY A 109 6.81 10.54 -3.21
CA GLY A 109 7.57 10.61 -1.97
C GLY A 109 6.84 10.06 -0.75
N LEU A 110 5.81 9.25 -0.94
CA LEU A 110 5.08 8.63 0.16
C LEU A 110 5.95 7.57 0.82
N PRO A 111 6.16 7.65 2.15
CA PRO A 111 6.95 6.62 2.85
C PRO A 111 6.40 5.23 2.63
N GLY A 112 7.29 4.29 2.34
CA GLY A 112 6.94 2.90 2.10
C GLY A 112 6.75 2.55 0.63
N VAL A 113 6.64 3.55 -0.25
CA VAL A 113 6.36 3.30 -1.67
C VAL A 113 7.64 3.20 -2.46
N ARG A 114 7.89 2.00 -2.99
CA ARG A 114 8.86 1.72 -4.04
C ARG A 114 8.07 1.07 -5.16
N ALA A 115 7.68 1.86 -6.15
CA ALA A 115 6.85 1.39 -7.24
C ALA A 115 7.54 1.62 -8.57
N VAL A 116 7.38 0.67 -9.48
CA VAL A 116 7.87 0.83 -10.83
C VAL A 116 6.85 1.64 -11.62
N SER A 117 7.32 2.68 -12.32
CA SER A 117 6.45 3.49 -13.15
C SER A 117 5.78 2.63 -14.22
N TYR A 118 4.47 2.76 -14.34
CA TYR A 118 3.72 2.06 -15.38
C TYR A 118 4.25 2.38 -16.77
N THR A 119 4.58 3.63 -17.03
CA THR A 119 5.17 4.06 -18.30
C THR A 119 6.50 3.36 -18.57
N HIS A 120 7.32 3.24 -17.54
CA HIS A 120 8.61 2.56 -17.63
C HIS A 120 8.44 1.09 -17.96
N LEU A 121 7.52 0.40 -17.28
CA LEU A 121 7.24 -1.01 -17.54
C LEU A 121 6.79 -1.21 -18.99
N ARG A 122 5.88 -0.40 -19.47
CA ARG A 122 5.40 -0.50 -20.85
C ARG A 122 6.50 -0.32 -21.88
N ALA A 123 7.40 0.59 -21.63
CA ALA A 123 8.53 0.82 -22.52
C ALA A 123 9.42 -0.42 -22.65
N HIS A 124 9.52 -1.21 -21.60
CA HIS A 124 10.33 -2.43 -21.61
C HIS A 124 9.58 -3.65 -22.11
N GLU A 125 8.28 -3.67 -22.02
CA GLU A 125 7.46 -4.79 -22.49
C GLU A 125 7.30 -4.82 -24.00
N THR A 126 7.45 -3.69 -24.63
CA THR A 126 7.30 -3.58 -26.07
C THR A 126 8.65 -3.68 -26.79
#